data_48035e902fffc6154845bb0fa3190161
#
_entry.id   48035e902fffc6154845bb0fa3190161
#
_cell.length_a   1.000
_cell.length_b   1.000
_cell.length_c   1.000
_cell.angle_alpha   90.00
_cell.angle_beta   90.00
_cell.angle_gamma   90.00
#
_symmetry.space_group_name_H-M   'P 1'
#
loop_
_entity.id
_entity.type
_entity.pdbx_description
1 polymer ?
#
loop_
_entity_poly.entity_id
_entity_poly.type
_entity_poly.pdbx_seq_one_letter_code
_entity_poly.pdbx_strand_id
1 'polypeptide(L)'
;MNNILITSAGRRVSLVRFFQKELKSVFAEAKVFTTDANPDYASACRISDGYFKMQRVTEPNYIDDLLQLAIKNDVKIIVPTIDTELLILSKNIEVFKSKGIEVVISDYEIMKIFRDKRLTHQFFEKYGINCAKEYSKENYQLPIYIKPYDGSRSVDNFIITTQEQLTDYHFQNDKLLFLEYLDHKKHTEFTIDLYYDKNSDLKCFVPRQRIEVRDGEVNKAVTKDAFFIPEIWKKMQHIDGFRGCITFQVFVNLDTQQIFGIEINPRFGGGYPLSY
;
A
#
# COMPACT_ATOMS: atom_id res chain seq x y z
N MET A 1 -0.18 21.21 20.79
CA MET A 1 0.17 19.77 21.03
C MET A 1 0.61 19.12 19.72
N ASN A 2 1.35 18.00 19.76
CA ASN A 2 1.83 17.31 18.54
C ASN A 2 1.05 16.01 18.31
N ASN A 3 -0.29 16.11 18.24
CA ASN A 3 -1.15 14.96 18.11
C ASN A 3 -1.07 14.34 16.70
N ILE A 4 -1.26 13.02 16.61
CA ILE A 4 -1.32 12.27 15.36
C ILE A 4 -2.73 11.76 15.15
N LEU A 5 -3.20 11.78 13.90
CA LEU A 5 -4.46 11.18 13.49
C LEU A 5 -4.20 10.06 12.46
N ILE A 6 -4.61 8.84 12.80
CA ILE A 6 -4.57 7.69 11.88
C ILE A 6 -5.97 7.53 11.29
N THR A 7 -6.10 7.70 9.97
CA THR A 7 -7.40 7.61 9.30
C THR A 7 -7.73 6.17 8.89
N SER A 8 -9.02 5.84 8.86
CA SER A 8 -9.56 4.52 8.50
C SER A 8 -8.86 3.37 9.23
N ALA A 9 -8.68 3.54 10.55
CA ALA A 9 -7.80 2.71 11.36
C ALA A 9 -8.22 1.22 11.42
N GLY A 10 -9.52 0.91 11.33
CA GLY A 10 -10.02 -0.45 11.21
C GLY A 10 -9.47 -1.42 12.26
N ARG A 11 -8.76 -2.45 11.80
CA ARG A 11 -8.15 -3.51 12.63
C ARG A 11 -6.68 -3.24 13.00
N ARG A 12 -6.13 -2.05 12.75
CA ARG A 12 -4.69 -1.75 12.86
C ARG A 12 -4.23 -1.44 14.29
N VAL A 13 -4.61 -2.30 15.23
CA VAL A 13 -4.32 -2.16 16.67
C VAL A 13 -2.82 -1.98 16.94
N SER A 14 -1.98 -2.85 16.38
CA SER A 14 -0.53 -2.77 16.57
C SER A 14 0.05 -1.47 16.04
N LEU A 15 -0.40 -1.01 14.85
CA LEU A 15 0.05 0.26 14.28
C LEU A 15 -0.25 1.44 15.23
N VAL A 16 -1.48 1.52 15.76
CA VAL A 16 -1.85 2.57 16.73
C VAL A 16 -0.96 2.50 17.97
N ARG A 17 -0.74 1.32 18.53
CA ARG A 17 0.14 1.13 19.69
C ARG A 17 1.58 1.56 19.42
N PHE A 18 2.11 1.27 18.24
CA PHE A 18 3.46 1.72 17.87
C PHE A 18 3.53 3.24 17.80
N PHE A 19 2.56 3.88 17.14
CA PHE A 19 2.50 5.34 17.14
C PHE A 19 2.34 5.93 18.54
N GLN A 20 1.52 5.34 19.41
CA GLN A 20 1.38 5.79 20.80
C GLN A 20 2.69 5.68 21.57
N LYS A 21 3.40 4.54 21.45
CA LYS A 21 4.69 4.30 22.13
C LYS A 21 5.74 5.31 21.67
N GLU A 22 5.93 5.45 20.35
CA GLU A 22 6.97 6.33 19.82
C GLU A 22 6.63 7.82 20.03
N LEU A 23 5.36 8.21 19.86
CA LEU A 23 4.94 9.59 20.08
C LEU A 23 5.17 10.01 21.54
N LYS A 24 4.80 9.17 22.51
CA LYS A 24 4.97 9.47 23.95
C LYS A 24 6.43 9.53 24.37
N SER A 25 7.33 8.82 23.69
CA SER A 25 8.78 8.91 23.97
C SER A 25 9.36 10.29 23.62
N VAL A 26 8.73 11.01 22.68
CA VAL A 26 9.19 12.33 22.23
C VAL A 26 8.33 13.46 22.84
N PHE A 27 7.03 13.24 22.92
CA PHE A 27 6.03 14.21 23.39
C PHE A 27 5.05 13.55 24.36
N ALA A 28 5.36 13.57 25.67
CA ALA A 28 4.64 12.83 26.71
C ALA A 28 3.12 13.07 26.72
N GLU A 29 2.68 14.31 26.45
CA GLU A 29 1.26 14.72 26.48
C GLU A 29 0.55 14.60 25.13
N ALA A 30 1.26 14.19 24.07
CA ALA A 30 0.67 14.07 22.76
C ALA A 30 -0.18 12.77 22.65
N LYS A 31 -1.19 12.85 21.79
CA LYS A 31 -2.22 11.82 21.62
C LYS A 31 -2.22 11.24 20.21
N VAL A 32 -2.55 9.96 20.10
CA VAL A 32 -2.84 9.28 18.84
C VAL A 32 -4.34 9.08 18.73
N PHE A 33 -4.95 9.85 17.85
CA PHE A 33 -6.35 9.74 17.50
C PHE A 33 -6.56 8.83 16.30
N THR A 34 -7.77 8.31 16.16
CA THR A 34 -8.17 7.50 15.00
C THR A 34 -9.50 7.94 14.43
N THR A 35 -9.71 7.69 13.13
CA THR A 35 -11.03 7.76 12.50
C THR A 35 -11.40 6.44 11.86
N ASP A 36 -12.71 6.19 11.77
CA ASP A 36 -13.29 5.10 10.99
C ASP A 36 -14.74 5.44 10.61
N ALA A 37 -15.26 4.86 9.54
CA ALA A 37 -16.67 5.03 9.17
C ALA A 37 -17.61 4.38 10.19
N ASN A 38 -17.15 3.29 10.81
CA ASN A 38 -17.86 2.58 11.87
C ASN A 38 -16.92 2.30 13.07
N PRO A 39 -16.57 3.32 13.85
CA PRO A 39 -15.56 3.20 14.90
C PRO A 39 -15.94 2.17 15.99
N ASP A 40 -17.20 1.86 16.15
CA ASP A 40 -17.68 0.85 17.09
C ASP A 40 -17.23 -0.57 16.74
N TYR A 41 -17.02 -0.83 15.46
CA TYR A 41 -16.51 -2.11 14.94
C TYR A 41 -15.01 -2.07 14.58
N ALA A 42 -14.35 -0.93 14.78
CA ALA A 42 -12.93 -0.74 14.50
C ALA A 42 -12.11 -0.93 15.79
N SER A 43 -11.48 -2.10 15.94
CA SER A 43 -10.70 -2.43 17.13
C SER A 43 -9.56 -1.44 17.41
N ALA A 44 -8.96 -0.85 16.38
CA ALA A 44 -7.94 0.17 16.52
C ALA A 44 -8.49 1.46 17.14
N CYS A 45 -9.75 1.81 16.89
CA CYS A 45 -10.40 2.96 17.51
C CYS A 45 -10.56 2.79 19.03
N ARG A 46 -10.79 1.56 19.48
CA ARG A 46 -11.02 1.28 20.91
C ARG A 46 -9.78 1.41 21.79
N ILE A 47 -8.59 1.36 21.19
CA ILE A 47 -7.32 1.43 21.93
C ILE A 47 -6.56 2.74 21.71
N SER A 48 -7.05 3.61 20.84
CA SER A 48 -6.49 4.94 20.60
C SER A 48 -6.80 5.91 21.76
N ASP A 49 -6.07 7.02 21.85
CA ASP A 49 -6.28 8.03 22.89
C ASP A 49 -7.59 8.83 22.68
N GLY A 50 -8.27 8.61 21.58
CA GLY A 50 -9.58 9.11 21.21
C GLY A 50 -9.91 8.76 19.77
N TYR A 51 -11.18 8.61 19.45
CA TYR A 51 -11.61 8.24 18.10
C TYR A 51 -12.82 9.05 17.66
N PHE A 52 -12.96 9.15 16.33
CA PHE A 52 -14.05 9.91 15.72
C PHE A 52 -14.67 9.11 14.58
N LYS A 53 -16.00 9.20 14.47
CA LYS A 53 -16.68 8.72 13.27
C LYS A 53 -16.39 9.69 12.14
N MET A 54 -15.94 9.16 11.00
CA MET A 54 -15.70 9.90 9.78
C MET A 54 -16.56 9.32 8.67
N GLN A 55 -17.15 10.17 7.85
CA GLN A 55 -17.85 9.72 6.65
C GLN A 55 -16.91 8.99 5.67
N ARG A 56 -17.50 8.32 4.69
CA ARG A 56 -16.71 7.63 3.66
C ARG A 56 -15.98 8.65 2.79
N VAL A 57 -14.83 8.26 2.28
CA VAL A 57 -13.97 9.09 1.41
C VAL A 57 -14.67 9.54 0.11
N THR A 58 -15.73 8.87 -0.29
CA THR A 58 -16.55 9.21 -1.45
C THR A 58 -17.51 10.39 -1.21
N GLU A 59 -17.68 10.81 0.04
CA GLU A 59 -18.58 11.91 0.38
C GLU A 59 -17.93 13.27 0.04
N PRO A 60 -18.70 14.20 -0.52
CA PRO A 60 -18.16 15.48 -1.03
C PRO A 60 -17.40 16.30 0.00
N ASN A 61 -17.84 16.28 1.27
CA ASN A 61 -17.27 17.08 2.34
C ASN A 61 -16.15 16.37 3.12
N TYR A 62 -15.69 15.20 2.66
CA TYR A 62 -14.70 14.38 3.40
C TYR A 62 -13.44 15.17 3.79
N ILE A 63 -12.87 15.93 2.87
CA ILE A 63 -11.64 16.71 3.10
C ILE A 63 -11.88 17.82 4.12
N ASP A 64 -12.97 18.56 3.96
CA ASP A 64 -13.30 19.68 4.86
C ASP A 64 -13.57 19.19 6.29
N ASP A 65 -14.34 18.11 6.43
CA ASP A 65 -14.64 17.52 7.74
C ASP A 65 -13.38 16.95 8.41
N LEU A 66 -12.50 16.30 7.65
CA LEU A 66 -11.22 15.80 8.16
C LEU A 66 -10.31 16.94 8.60
N LEU A 67 -10.25 18.04 7.83
CA LEU A 67 -9.48 19.22 8.17
C LEU A 67 -10.00 19.87 9.47
N GLN A 68 -11.31 20.10 9.58
CA GLN A 68 -11.92 20.67 10.78
C GLN A 68 -11.69 19.80 12.01
N LEU A 69 -11.83 18.48 11.86
CA LEU A 69 -11.54 17.53 12.93
C LEU A 69 -10.08 17.62 13.38
N ALA A 70 -9.15 17.68 12.44
CA ALA A 70 -7.72 17.77 12.72
C ALA A 70 -7.36 19.08 13.44
N ILE A 71 -7.91 20.23 12.99
CA ILE A 71 -7.71 21.54 13.63
C ILE A 71 -8.25 21.52 15.06
N LYS A 72 -9.50 21.07 15.25
CA LYS A 72 -10.17 21.02 16.55
C LYS A 72 -9.41 20.21 17.60
N ASN A 73 -8.66 19.20 17.16
CA ASN A 73 -7.93 18.27 18.04
C ASN A 73 -6.41 18.51 18.04
N ASP A 74 -5.93 19.67 17.61
CA ASP A 74 -4.50 20.02 17.54
C ASP A 74 -3.64 18.95 16.84
N VAL A 75 -4.18 18.28 15.82
CA VAL A 75 -3.45 17.29 15.02
C VAL A 75 -2.38 17.98 14.20
N LYS A 76 -1.17 17.43 14.20
CA LYS A 76 -0.03 17.88 13.41
C LYS A 76 0.35 16.93 12.29
N ILE A 77 -0.01 15.66 12.44
CA ILE A 77 0.32 14.61 11.46
C ILE A 77 -0.92 13.77 11.19
N ILE A 78 -1.23 13.55 9.92
CA ILE A 78 -2.25 12.59 9.46
C ILE A 78 -1.57 11.43 8.77
N VAL A 79 -1.94 10.20 9.14
CA VAL A 79 -1.42 8.95 8.59
C VAL A 79 -2.56 8.16 7.96
N PRO A 80 -2.69 8.15 6.61
CA PRO A 80 -3.70 7.36 5.92
C PRO A 80 -3.33 5.87 5.90
N THR A 81 -4.34 4.99 5.98
CA THR A 81 -4.11 3.54 6.06
C THR A 81 -4.80 2.71 4.99
N ILE A 82 -5.65 3.28 4.15
CA ILE A 82 -6.36 2.56 3.08
C ILE A 82 -6.17 3.21 1.71
N ASP A 83 -6.12 2.37 0.67
CA ASP A 83 -5.82 2.81 -0.70
C ASP A 83 -6.83 3.81 -1.28
N THR A 84 -8.09 3.72 -0.86
CA THR A 84 -9.16 4.62 -1.35
C THR A 84 -9.02 6.06 -0.90
N GLU A 85 -8.30 6.33 0.21
CA GLU A 85 -8.05 7.69 0.71
C GLU A 85 -6.88 8.37 0.00
N LEU A 86 -5.94 7.59 -0.56
CA LEU A 86 -4.64 8.13 -0.95
C LEU A 86 -4.74 9.19 -2.06
N LEU A 87 -5.54 8.94 -3.10
CA LEU A 87 -5.67 9.91 -4.21
C LEU A 87 -6.29 11.24 -3.75
N ILE A 88 -7.35 11.19 -2.95
CA ILE A 88 -8.02 12.42 -2.53
C ILE A 88 -7.18 13.21 -1.53
N LEU A 89 -6.49 12.53 -0.61
CA LEU A 89 -5.61 13.18 0.35
C LEU A 89 -4.38 13.79 -0.33
N SER A 90 -3.73 13.06 -1.24
CA SER A 90 -2.57 13.58 -1.97
C SER A 90 -2.93 14.77 -2.87
N LYS A 91 -4.11 14.78 -3.48
CA LYS A 91 -4.62 15.92 -4.26
C LYS A 91 -4.85 17.18 -3.40
N ASN A 92 -5.16 17.00 -2.13
CA ASN A 92 -5.51 18.08 -1.21
C ASN A 92 -4.44 18.37 -0.13
N ILE A 93 -3.22 17.90 -0.32
CA ILE A 93 -2.13 18.00 0.67
C ILE A 93 -1.88 19.47 1.10
N GLU A 94 -1.93 20.41 0.16
CA GLU A 94 -1.67 21.83 0.42
C GLU A 94 -2.75 22.47 1.32
N VAL A 95 -3.98 21.96 1.29
CA VAL A 95 -5.06 22.41 2.19
C VAL A 95 -4.69 22.15 3.65
N PHE A 96 -4.20 20.94 3.95
CA PHE A 96 -3.74 20.57 5.29
C PHE A 96 -2.45 21.30 5.68
N LYS A 97 -1.49 21.37 4.78
CA LYS A 97 -0.21 22.05 5.00
C LYS A 97 -0.37 23.53 5.30
N SER A 98 -1.33 24.23 4.67
CA SER A 98 -1.66 25.64 4.96
C SER A 98 -2.13 25.89 6.41
N LYS A 99 -2.56 24.82 7.11
CA LYS A 99 -2.95 24.84 8.53
C LYS A 99 -1.90 24.24 9.46
N GLY A 100 -0.70 23.98 8.94
CA GLY A 100 0.41 23.38 9.69
C GLY A 100 0.15 21.91 10.07
N ILE A 101 -0.63 21.21 9.23
CA ILE A 101 -0.92 19.79 9.37
C ILE A 101 -0.20 19.04 8.25
N GLU A 102 0.63 18.07 8.60
CA GLU A 102 1.37 17.23 7.68
C GLU A 102 0.59 15.95 7.38
N VAL A 103 0.31 15.67 6.11
CA VAL A 103 -0.23 14.37 5.69
C VAL A 103 0.95 13.52 5.22
N VAL A 104 1.22 12.39 5.89
CA VAL A 104 2.33 11.49 5.54
C VAL A 104 1.91 10.60 4.38
N ILE A 105 2.07 11.13 3.19
CA ILE A 105 1.61 10.53 1.94
C ILE A 105 2.51 10.94 0.79
N SER A 106 2.70 10.07 -0.19
CA SER A 106 3.43 10.37 -1.43
C SER A 106 2.65 11.34 -2.33
N ASP A 107 3.33 11.94 -3.29
CA ASP A 107 2.76 12.92 -4.20
C ASP A 107 1.60 12.35 -5.04
N TYR A 108 0.71 13.24 -5.49
CA TYR A 108 -0.49 12.85 -6.25
C TYR A 108 -0.17 12.08 -7.53
N GLU A 109 0.87 12.47 -8.27
CA GLU A 109 1.28 11.77 -9.49
C GLU A 109 1.77 10.34 -9.18
N ILE A 110 2.50 10.16 -8.09
CA ILE A 110 2.90 8.84 -7.57
C ILE A 110 1.68 7.99 -7.22
N MET A 111 0.68 8.59 -6.55
CA MET A 111 -0.55 7.87 -6.20
C MET A 111 -1.32 7.38 -7.43
N LYS A 112 -1.34 8.17 -8.52
CA LYS A 112 -1.96 7.77 -9.79
C LYS A 112 -1.26 6.56 -10.40
N ILE A 113 0.09 6.55 -10.39
CA ILE A 113 0.88 5.45 -10.92
C ILE A 113 0.49 4.13 -10.25
N PHE A 114 0.40 4.09 -8.93
CA PHE A 114 0.14 2.85 -8.21
C PHE A 114 -1.34 2.46 -8.07
N ARG A 115 -2.24 3.30 -8.57
CA ARG A 115 -3.66 2.94 -8.75
C ARG A 115 -3.93 2.18 -10.06
N ASP A 116 -3.03 2.28 -11.04
CA ASP A 116 -3.12 1.61 -12.33
C ASP A 116 -1.92 0.66 -12.52
N LYS A 117 -2.19 -0.64 -12.64
CA LYS A 117 -1.14 -1.65 -12.77
C LYS A 117 -0.31 -1.52 -14.04
N ARG A 118 -0.88 -0.93 -15.10
CA ARG A 118 -0.15 -0.63 -16.35
C ARG A 118 0.93 0.43 -16.11
N LEU A 119 0.58 1.49 -15.37
CA LEU A 119 1.52 2.53 -14.96
C LEU A 119 2.54 1.98 -13.94
N THR A 120 2.13 1.06 -13.08
CA THR A 120 3.03 0.36 -12.14
C THR A 120 4.06 -0.48 -12.91
N HIS A 121 3.67 -1.19 -13.98
CA HIS A 121 4.61 -1.94 -14.82
C HIS A 121 5.61 -0.99 -15.52
N GLN A 122 5.15 0.15 -16.06
CA GLN A 122 6.04 1.17 -16.63
C GLN A 122 7.01 1.74 -15.60
N PHE A 123 6.56 1.94 -14.35
CA PHE A 123 7.42 2.32 -13.25
C PHE A 123 8.49 1.26 -12.98
N PHE A 124 8.13 -0.01 -12.90
CA PHE A 124 9.10 -1.08 -12.72
C PHE A 124 10.15 -1.12 -13.85
N GLU A 125 9.70 -1.00 -15.09
CA GLU A 125 10.60 -0.94 -16.25
C GLU A 125 11.57 0.24 -16.14
N LYS A 126 11.07 1.45 -15.84
CA LYS A 126 11.88 2.66 -15.63
C LYS A 126 13.00 2.48 -14.60
N TYR A 127 12.71 1.75 -13.52
CA TYR A 127 13.68 1.50 -12.44
C TYR A 127 14.42 0.15 -12.58
N GLY A 128 14.28 -0.52 -13.72
CA GLY A 128 14.95 -1.79 -14.01
C GLY A 128 14.52 -2.94 -13.10
N ILE A 129 13.27 -2.92 -12.61
CA ILE A 129 12.66 -4.00 -11.84
C ILE A 129 11.85 -4.85 -12.81
N ASN A 130 12.12 -6.17 -12.88
CA ASN A 130 11.31 -7.04 -13.72
C ASN A 130 9.86 -7.09 -13.22
N CYS A 131 8.93 -7.33 -14.12
CA CYS A 131 7.53 -7.63 -13.81
C CYS A 131 7.02 -8.72 -14.73
N ALA A 132 5.86 -9.29 -14.44
CA ALA A 132 5.21 -10.26 -15.31
C ALA A 132 4.98 -9.66 -16.70
N LYS A 133 5.33 -10.40 -17.74
CA LYS A 133 5.11 -9.96 -19.13
C LYS A 133 3.63 -9.72 -19.37
N GLU A 134 3.29 -8.59 -19.99
CA GLU A 134 1.94 -8.30 -20.44
C GLU A 134 1.74 -8.84 -21.87
N TYR A 135 0.64 -9.53 -22.09
CA TYR A 135 0.23 -10.06 -23.39
C TYR A 135 -0.95 -9.25 -23.96
N SER A 136 -1.04 -9.20 -25.28
CA SER A 136 -2.29 -8.77 -25.91
C SER A 136 -3.33 -9.90 -25.82
N LYS A 137 -4.62 -9.52 -25.93
CA LYS A 137 -5.72 -10.49 -25.90
C LYS A 137 -5.74 -11.40 -27.15
N GLU A 138 -5.04 -11.00 -28.20
CA GLU A 138 -4.92 -11.75 -29.47
C GLU A 138 -3.66 -12.64 -29.51
N ASN A 139 -2.66 -12.34 -28.65
CA ASN A 139 -1.38 -13.07 -28.66
C ASN A 139 -0.86 -13.27 -27.23
N TYR A 140 -1.19 -14.39 -26.63
CA TYR A 140 -0.78 -14.82 -25.30
C TYR A 140 -0.31 -16.28 -25.29
N GLN A 141 0.38 -16.67 -24.21
CA GLN A 141 0.87 -18.03 -24.01
C GLN A 141 0.39 -18.56 -22.67
N LEU A 142 -0.36 -19.65 -22.69
CA LEU A 142 -0.82 -20.33 -21.47
C LEU A 142 0.35 -21.00 -20.71
N PRO A 143 0.32 -21.02 -19.37
CA PRO A 143 -0.69 -20.42 -18.50
C PRO A 143 -0.54 -18.90 -18.39
N ILE A 144 -1.68 -18.19 -18.19
CA ILE A 144 -1.71 -16.74 -17.95
C ILE A 144 -2.40 -16.41 -16.62
N TYR A 145 -2.07 -15.24 -16.10
CA TYR A 145 -2.76 -14.62 -14.99
C TYR A 145 -3.54 -13.40 -15.48
N ILE A 146 -4.83 -13.39 -15.21
CA ILE A 146 -5.71 -12.27 -15.61
C ILE A 146 -6.12 -11.50 -14.36
N LYS A 147 -6.01 -10.18 -14.40
CA LYS A 147 -6.47 -9.27 -13.32
C LYS A 147 -6.89 -7.91 -13.87
N PRO A 148 -7.81 -7.18 -13.19
CA PRO A 148 -8.11 -5.81 -13.59
C PRO A 148 -6.93 -4.87 -13.28
N TYR A 149 -6.70 -3.88 -14.16
CA TYR A 149 -5.62 -2.91 -13.95
C TYR A 149 -5.86 -2.00 -12.74
N ASP A 150 -7.12 -1.74 -12.38
CA ASP A 150 -7.55 -0.90 -11.25
C ASP A 150 -8.13 -1.70 -10.07
N GLY A 151 -8.03 -3.04 -10.13
CA GLY A 151 -8.56 -3.96 -9.12
C GLY A 151 -7.80 -3.96 -7.80
N SER A 152 -8.48 -4.42 -6.74
CA SER A 152 -7.92 -4.63 -5.40
C SER A 152 -8.49 -5.89 -4.77
N ARG A 153 -7.84 -6.39 -3.70
CA ARG A 153 -8.28 -7.57 -2.92
C ARG A 153 -8.50 -8.83 -3.74
N SER A 154 -7.73 -9.02 -4.81
CA SER A 154 -7.82 -10.18 -5.71
C SER A 154 -9.21 -10.44 -6.33
N VAL A 155 -10.07 -9.43 -6.40
CA VAL A 155 -11.36 -9.53 -7.10
C VAL A 155 -11.07 -9.56 -8.61
N ASP A 156 -11.80 -10.43 -9.35
CA ASP A 156 -11.63 -10.67 -10.79
C ASP A 156 -10.21 -11.10 -11.20
N ASN A 157 -9.55 -11.88 -10.35
CA ASN A 157 -8.27 -12.49 -10.66
C ASN A 157 -8.47 -13.95 -11.09
N PHE A 158 -7.87 -14.33 -12.22
CA PHE A 158 -8.00 -15.67 -12.78
C PHE A 158 -6.64 -16.25 -13.14
N ILE A 159 -6.44 -17.55 -12.86
CA ILE A 159 -5.34 -18.35 -13.39
C ILE A 159 -5.93 -19.19 -14.51
N ILE A 160 -5.51 -18.97 -15.73
CA ILE A 160 -5.97 -19.68 -16.92
C ILE A 160 -4.86 -20.61 -17.40
N THR A 161 -5.13 -21.88 -17.36
CA THR A 161 -4.17 -22.94 -17.75
C THR A 161 -4.53 -23.61 -19.07
N THR A 162 -5.81 -23.56 -19.47
CA THR A 162 -6.31 -24.12 -20.72
C THR A 162 -7.22 -23.12 -21.45
N GLN A 163 -7.35 -23.29 -22.76
CA GLN A 163 -8.14 -22.37 -23.62
C GLN A 163 -9.63 -22.38 -23.26
N GLU A 164 -10.15 -23.52 -22.79
CA GLU A 164 -11.58 -23.69 -22.46
C GLU A 164 -12.00 -22.88 -21.21
N GLN A 165 -11.03 -22.43 -20.40
CA GLN A 165 -11.29 -21.56 -19.23
C GLN A 165 -11.53 -20.10 -19.64
N LEU A 166 -11.12 -19.71 -20.83
CA LEU A 166 -11.35 -18.36 -21.35
C LEU A 166 -12.79 -18.24 -21.87
N THR A 167 -13.41 -17.10 -21.55
CA THR A 167 -14.78 -16.77 -21.96
C THR A 167 -14.81 -15.39 -22.58
N ASP A 168 -15.91 -15.03 -23.23
CA ASP A 168 -16.14 -13.70 -23.79
C ASP A 168 -15.93 -12.58 -22.76
N TYR A 169 -16.23 -12.83 -21.48
CA TYR A 169 -15.99 -11.88 -20.41
C TYR A 169 -14.52 -11.43 -20.34
N HIS A 170 -13.57 -12.36 -20.46
CA HIS A 170 -12.15 -12.04 -20.36
C HIS A 170 -11.69 -11.18 -21.55
N PHE A 171 -12.25 -11.40 -22.74
CA PHE A 171 -11.89 -10.67 -23.95
C PHE A 171 -12.58 -9.31 -24.06
N GLN A 172 -13.85 -9.22 -23.63
CA GLN A 172 -14.66 -7.99 -23.77
C GLN A 172 -14.45 -6.98 -22.65
N ASN A 173 -13.93 -7.42 -21.49
CA ASN A 173 -13.69 -6.52 -20.38
C ASN A 173 -12.33 -5.81 -20.55
N ASP A 174 -12.35 -4.55 -20.98
CA ASP A 174 -11.14 -3.74 -21.25
C ASP A 174 -10.30 -3.45 -20.00
N LYS A 175 -10.82 -3.72 -18.80
CA LYS A 175 -10.05 -3.57 -17.56
C LYS A 175 -9.10 -4.74 -17.30
N LEU A 176 -9.30 -5.88 -17.91
CA LEU A 176 -8.54 -7.09 -17.67
C LEU A 176 -7.21 -7.10 -18.44
N LEU A 177 -6.12 -7.24 -17.71
CA LEU A 177 -4.76 -7.46 -18.22
C LEU A 177 -4.49 -8.95 -18.32
N PHE A 178 -3.92 -9.38 -19.42
CA PHE A 178 -3.40 -10.75 -19.60
C PHE A 178 -1.90 -10.72 -19.30
N LEU A 179 -1.49 -11.43 -18.26
CA LEU A 179 -0.11 -11.42 -17.76
C LEU A 179 0.48 -12.81 -17.79
N GLU A 180 1.80 -12.88 -17.88
CA GLU A 180 2.57 -14.08 -17.60
C GLU A 180 2.19 -14.62 -16.21
N TYR A 181 1.93 -15.93 -16.12
CA TYR A 181 1.66 -16.57 -14.84
C TYR A 181 2.99 -16.91 -14.14
N LEU A 182 3.26 -16.22 -13.06
CA LEU A 182 4.40 -16.50 -12.18
C LEU A 182 3.98 -17.60 -11.18
N ASP A 183 4.35 -18.84 -11.47
CA ASP A 183 3.93 -20.01 -10.68
C ASP A 183 4.44 -19.94 -9.23
N HIS A 184 3.53 -19.97 -8.26
CA HIS A 184 3.85 -19.98 -6.83
C HIS A 184 4.72 -21.16 -6.38
N LYS A 185 4.79 -22.26 -7.15
CA LYS A 185 5.71 -23.38 -6.87
C LYS A 185 7.16 -23.02 -7.17
N LYS A 186 7.39 -22.08 -8.07
CA LYS A 186 8.72 -21.60 -8.49
C LYS A 186 9.08 -20.23 -7.91
N HIS A 187 8.14 -19.56 -7.29
CA HIS A 187 8.34 -18.20 -6.78
C HIS A 187 7.92 -18.08 -5.32
N THR A 188 8.76 -17.46 -4.52
CA THR A 188 8.42 -17.06 -3.16
C THR A 188 7.99 -15.61 -3.15
N GLU A 189 6.86 -15.33 -2.49
CA GLU A 189 6.35 -13.98 -2.37
C GLU A 189 6.92 -13.27 -1.14
N PHE A 190 7.39 -12.04 -1.36
CA PHE A 190 7.79 -11.12 -0.30
C PHE A 190 6.96 -9.85 -0.33
N THR A 191 6.73 -9.32 0.85
CA THR A 191 6.31 -7.93 1.05
C THR A 191 7.47 -7.18 1.65
N ILE A 192 7.84 -6.06 1.07
CA ILE A 192 8.93 -5.20 1.54
C ILE A 192 8.29 -3.92 2.06
N ASP A 193 8.47 -3.63 3.35
CA ASP A 193 8.08 -2.33 3.90
C ASP A 193 9.26 -1.38 3.77
N LEU A 194 9.05 -0.30 3.02
CA LEU A 194 9.98 0.78 2.75
C LEU A 194 9.51 2.03 3.51
N TYR A 195 10.43 2.84 4.01
CA TYR A 195 10.10 4.15 4.55
C TYR A 195 10.93 5.24 3.90
N TYR A 196 10.25 6.23 3.35
CA TYR A 196 10.84 7.41 2.73
C TYR A 196 10.64 8.65 3.59
N ASP A 197 11.71 9.42 3.74
CA ASP A 197 11.65 10.69 4.45
C ASP A 197 11.02 11.82 3.60
N LYS A 198 11.03 13.04 4.14
CA LYS A 198 10.49 14.23 3.44
C LYS A 198 11.26 14.64 2.18
N ASN A 199 12.46 14.11 1.98
CA ASN A 199 13.30 14.39 0.81
C ASN A 199 13.21 13.24 -0.22
N SER A 200 12.26 12.31 -0.07
CA SER A 200 12.10 11.12 -0.92
C SER A 200 13.28 10.15 -0.87
N ASP A 201 14.07 10.19 0.21
CA ASP A 201 15.16 9.26 0.44
C ASP A 201 14.71 8.05 1.26
N LEU A 202 15.09 6.86 0.81
CA LEU A 202 14.81 5.61 1.51
C LEU A 202 15.63 5.52 2.82
N LYS A 203 14.96 5.34 3.95
CA LYS A 203 15.57 5.25 5.28
C LYS A 203 15.42 3.88 5.93
N CYS A 204 14.43 3.10 5.51
CA CYS A 204 14.17 1.78 6.08
C CYS A 204 13.72 0.81 4.99
N PHE A 205 14.16 -0.44 5.11
CA PHE A 205 13.87 -1.53 4.17
C PHE A 205 13.74 -2.83 4.96
N VAL A 206 12.53 -3.37 5.05
CA VAL A 206 12.28 -4.60 5.81
C VAL A 206 11.55 -5.63 4.94
N PRO A 207 12.25 -6.68 4.46
CA PRO A 207 11.62 -7.74 3.70
C PRO A 207 10.94 -8.75 4.62
N ARG A 208 9.73 -9.14 4.25
CA ARG A 208 8.92 -10.16 4.92
C ARG A 208 8.50 -11.22 3.91
N GLN A 209 8.94 -12.45 4.10
CA GLN A 209 8.47 -13.58 3.32
C GLN A 209 7.02 -13.90 3.71
N ARG A 210 6.12 -13.98 2.72
CA ARG A 210 4.74 -14.41 2.91
C ARG A 210 4.68 -15.93 2.90
N ILE A 211 4.24 -16.53 4.00
CA ILE A 211 4.14 -17.99 4.15
C ILE A 211 2.73 -18.47 3.84
N GLU A 212 1.73 -17.75 4.31
CA GLU A 212 0.33 -18.07 4.10
C GLU A 212 -0.46 -16.79 3.83
N VAL A 213 -1.26 -16.83 2.77
CA VAL A 213 -2.15 -15.71 2.36
C VAL A 213 -3.58 -16.22 2.35
N ARG A 214 -4.50 -15.44 2.91
CA ARG A 214 -5.96 -15.69 2.89
C ARG A 214 -6.67 -14.41 2.44
N ASP A 215 -7.53 -14.51 1.46
CA ASP A 215 -8.32 -13.38 0.93
C ASP A 215 -7.44 -12.15 0.55
N GLY A 216 -6.24 -12.40 -0.03
CA GLY A 216 -5.28 -11.37 -0.40
C GLY A 216 -4.50 -10.75 0.76
N GLU A 217 -4.86 -11.06 2.02
CA GLU A 217 -4.12 -10.60 3.21
C GLU A 217 -3.13 -11.66 3.72
N VAL A 218 -1.98 -11.21 4.20
CA VAL A 218 -1.00 -12.11 4.80
C VAL A 218 -1.52 -12.62 6.15
N ASN A 219 -1.59 -13.96 6.28
CA ASN A 219 -1.98 -14.62 7.54
C ASN A 219 -0.74 -15.08 8.34
N LYS A 220 0.29 -15.57 7.64
CA LYS A 220 1.59 -15.90 8.23
C LYS A 220 2.72 -15.33 7.40
N ALA A 221 3.66 -14.69 8.04
CA ALA A 221 4.88 -14.18 7.42
C ALA A 221 6.04 -14.25 8.41
N VAL A 222 7.25 -14.11 7.90
CA VAL A 222 8.47 -13.98 8.68
C VAL A 222 9.32 -12.85 8.12
N THR A 223 9.80 -11.98 8.99
CA THR A 223 10.84 -11.01 8.65
C THR A 223 12.14 -11.78 8.43
N LYS A 224 12.75 -11.58 7.28
CA LYS A 224 13.89 -12.39 6.86
C LYS A 224 14.88 -11.54 6.06
N ASP A 225 16.15 -11.69 6.38
CA ASP A 225 17.20 -11.19 5.51
C ASP A 225 17.13 -11.84 4.14
N ALA A 226 17.37 -11.09 3.09
CA ALA A 226 17.19 -11.53 1.71
C ALA A 226 18.31 -11.01 0.80
N PHE A 227 18.84 -11.89 -0.05
CA PHE A 227 19.95 -11.59 -0.96
C PHE A 227 19.68 -10.40 -1.90
N PHE A 228 18.41 -10.13 -2.18
CA PHE A 228 17.99 -9.08 -3.11
C PHE A 228 17.98 -7.65 -2.49
N ILE A 229 18.19 -7.53 -1.18
CA ILE A 229 18.16 -6.23 -0.49
C ILE A 229 19.10 -5.21 -1.15
N PRO A 230 20.38 -5.51 -1.41
CA PRO A 230 21.29 -4.52 -1.99
C PRO A 230 20.87 -4.04 -3.38
N GLU A 231 20.34 -4.95 -4.20
CA GLU A 231 19.87 -4.62 -5.55
C GLU A 231 18.64 -3.72 -5.52
N ILE A 232 17.61 -4.12 -4.77
CA ILE A 232 16.36 -3.34 -4.67
C ILE A 232 16.62 -2.02 -3.95
N TRP A 233 17.43 -2.00 -2.89
CA TRP A 233 17.82 -0.76 -2.22
C TRP A 233 18.43 0.23 -3.20
N LYS A 234 19.40 -0.19 -4.01
CA LYS A 234 20.05 0.67 -5.01
C LYS A 234 19.06 1.25 -6.01
N LYS A 235 18.07 0.46 -6.46
CA LYS A 235 17.04 0.89 -7.41
C LYS A 235 16.02 1.84 -6.78
N MET A 236 15.77 1.69 -5.48
CA MET A 236 14.69 2.38 -4.75
C MET A 236 15.20 3.44 -3.76
N GLN A 237 16.53 3.69 -3.68
CA GLN A 237 17.11 4.55 -2.63
C GLN A 237 16.61 6.00 -2.63
N HIS A 238 16.18 6.49 -3.81
CA HIS A 238 15.59 7.81 -3.97
C HIS A 238 14.56 7.77 -5.10
N ILE A 239 13.30 8.04 -4.77
CA ILE A 239 12.21 8.09 -5.73
C ILE A 239 11.46 9.39 -5.49
N ASP A 240 11.60 10.34 -6.39
CA ASP A 240 10.92 11.64 -6.31
C ASP A 240 9.42 11.46 -6.05
N GLY A 241 8.91 12.17 -5.05
CA GLY A 241 7.51 12.12 -4.66
C GLY A 241 7.12 10.95 -3.74
N PHE A 242 8.03 10.00 -3.44
CA PHE A 242 7.77 9.00 -2.40
C PHE A 242 7.90 9.60 -1.01
N ARG A 243 6.96 9.25 -0.12
CA ARG A 243 6.95 9.69 1.27
C ARG A 243 6.19 8.73 2.18
N GLY A 244 6.74 8.55 3.39
CA GLY A 244 6.14 7.68 4.41
C GLY A 244 6.36 6.20 4.12
N CYS A 245 5.47 5.38 4.62
CA CYS A 245 5.55 3.93 4.43
C CYS A 245 5.05 3.53 3.05
N ILE A 246 5.83 2.73 2.37
CA ILE A 246 5.52 2.13 1.06
C ILE A 246 5.58 0.62 1.22
N THR A 247 4.53 -0.07 0.85
CA THR A 247 4.50 -1.54 0.84
C THR A 247 4.72 -2.03 -0.58
N PHE A 248 5.86 -2.65 -0.84
CA PHE A 248 6.25 -3.21 -2.14
C PHE A 248 6.16 -4.73 -2.11
N GLN A 249 5.39 -5.33 -3.01
CA GLN A 249 5.27 -6.79 -3.15
C GLN A 249 6.09 -7.29 -4.34
N VAL A 250 6.83 -8.35 -4.11
CA VAL A 250 7.69 -8.98 -5.13
C VAL A 250 7.56 -10.50 -5.09
N PHE A 251 7.70 -11.13 -6.24
CA PHE A 251 8.05 -12.55 -6.36
C PHE A 251 9.55 -12.71 -6.56
N VAL A 252 10.10 -13.73 -5.92
CA VAL A 252 11.49 -14.15 -6.11
C VAL A 252 11.50 -15.57 -6.68
N ASN A 253 12.02 -15.74 -7.88
CA ASN A 253 12.17 -17.05 -8.49
C ASN A 253 13.20 -17.88 -7.70
N LEU A 254 12.83 -19.11 -7.31
CA LEU A 254 13.66 -19.96 -6.45
C LEU A 254 14.90 -20.50 -7.15
N ASP A 255 14.81 -20.71 -8.47
CA ASP A 255 15.90 -21.30 -9.25
C ASP A 255 16.87 -20.25 -9.78
N THR A 256 16.35 -19.15 -10.32
CA THR A 256 17.13 -18.10 -10.99
C THR A 256 17.47 -16.92 -10.10
N GLN A 257 16.81 -16.80 -8.93
CA GLN A 257 16.90 -15.67 -8.02
C GLN A 257 16.41 -14.33 -8.64
N GLN A 258 15.76 -14.38 -9.80
CA GLN A 258 15.16 -13.18 -10.40
C GLN A 258 14.03 -12.64 -9.54
N ILE A 259 13.93 -11.32 -9.47
CA ILE A 259 12.93 -10.59 -8.70
C ILE A 259 11.92 -9.98 -9.66
N PHE A 260 10.64 -10.17 -9.38
CA PHE A 260 9.54 -9.62 -10.17
C PHE A 260 8.68 -8.73 -9.26
N GLY A 261 8.56 -7.44 -9.60
CA GLY A 261 7.63 -6.52 -8.96
C GLY A 261 6.18 -6.92 -9.27
N ILE A 262 5.33 -6.91 -8.26
CA ILE A 262 3.91 -7.27 -8.37
C ILE A 262 3.04 -6.03 -8.25
N GLU A 263 3.21 -5.31 -7.14
CA GLU A 263 2.48 -4.07 -6.85
C GLU A 263 3.21 -3.23 -5.80
N ILE A 264 2.90 -1.93 -5.80
CA ILE A 264 3.32 -0.99 -4.76
C ILE A 264 2.07 -0.35 -4.16
N ASN A 265 1.98 -0.39 -2.83
CA ASN A 265 0.91 0.26 -2.07
C ASN A 265 1.55 1.35 -1.19
N PRO A 266 1.42 2.66 -1.52
CA PRO A 266 2.09 3.75 -0.80
C PRO A 266 1.41 4.06 0.54
N ARG A 267 1.38 3.09 1.43
CA ARG A 267 0.82 3.14 2.79
C ARG A 267 1.32 1.98 3.64
N PHE A 268 1.04 2.03 4.94
CA PHE A 268 1.29 0.90 5.83
C PHE A 268 0.52 -0.36 5.40
N GLY A 269 1.24 -1.45 5.19
CA GLY A 269 0.66 -2.77 4.91
C GLY A 269 0.00 -3.40 6.14
N GLY A 270 -0.90 -4.39 5.93
CA GLY A 270 -1.52 -5.15 7.03
C GLY A 270 -0.51 -5.93 7.87
N GLY A 271 0.58 -6.38 7.25
CA GLY A 271 1.66 -7.12 7.91
C GLY A 271 2.76 -6.24 8.53
N TYR A 272 2.64 -4.91 8.51
CA TYR A 272 3.62 -3.98 9.07
C TYR A 272 4.07 -4.30 10.52
N PRO A 273 3.22 -4.86 11.42
CA PRO A 273 3.66 -5.25 12.75
C PRO A 273 4.88 -6.19 12.81
N LEU A 274 5.18 -6.89 11.72
CA LEU A 274 6.37 -7.74 11.59
C LEU A 274 7.62 -6.96 11.13
N SER A 275 7.47 -5.69 10.78
CA SER A 275 8.55 -4.81 10.33
C SER A 275 8.99 -3.80 11.38
N TYR A 276 8.18 -3.62 12.41
CA TYR A 276 8.47 -2.76 13.58
C TYR A 276 9.35 -3.53 14.64
#